data_4dade355755517d53f627179ad080382
#
_entry.id   4dade355755517d53f627179ad080382
#
_cell.length_a   1.000
_cell.length_b   1.000
_cell.length_c   1.000
_cell.angle_alpha   90.00
_cell.angle_beta   90.00
_cell.angle_gamma   90.00
#
_symmetry.space_group_name_H-M   'P 1'
#
loop_
_entity.id
_entity.type
_entity.pdbx_description
1 polymer ?
#
loop_
_entity_poly.entity_id
_entity_poly.type
_entity_poly.pdbx_seq_one_letter_code
_entity_poly.pdbx_strand_id
1 'polypeptide(L)'
;ICTVTMAGASGCGSDDPDPIAQHTGSDAGMTDPSVGDPGVIAQGVSRILLTWNPAERSSPYDVPESVATQTSGTLRQLIDNPTGKDARRDTPRPWNDWKAADATIAGFVDTPEVTEDGDNRTVTMGFTQRLDYPDGSSSTYRRGTVIATVIPAGESWTVDDLSIRERKDKE
;
A
#
# COMPACT_ATOMS: atom_id res chain seq x y z
N ILE A 1 37.60 -35.89 -52.37
CA ILE A 1 38.45 -37.07 -52.08
C ILE A 1 38.67 -37.14 -50.58
N CYS A 2 38.24 -38.23 -50.06
CA CYS A 2 38.55 -39.01 -48.88
C CYS A 2 37.38 -39.18 -47.92
N THR A 3 36.71 -40.24 -48.18
CA THR A 3 35.90 -41.15 -47.34
C THR A 3 36.74 -41.65 -46.15
N VAL A 4 36.14 -41.76 -44.97
CA VAL A 4 36.35 -42.89 -44.04
C VAL A 4 35.14 -43.13 -43.18
N THR A 5 34.64 -44.32 -43.31
CA THR A 5 33.62 -45.03 -42.54
C THR A 5 34.25 -45.68 -41.32
N MET A 6 33.49 -45.90 -40.24
CA MET A 6 33.48 -47.07 -39.31
C MET A 6 32.70 -46.67 -38.07
N ALA A 7 31.48 -47.16 -37.76
CA ALA A 7 31.05 -48.50 -37.31
C ALA A 7 31.56 -48.91 -35.90
N GLY A 8 30.61 -49.17 -35.04
CA GLY A 8 30.74 -49.96 -33.80
C GLY A 8 29.96 -49.34 -32.64
N ALA A 9 29.07 -49.92 -32.06
CA ALA A 9 28.50 -51.17 -31.59
C ALA A 9 27.68 -50.88 -30.33
N SER A 10 26.46 -51.30 -30.32
CA SER A 10 25.65 -51.95 -29.30
C SER A 10 26.04 -51.78 -27.82
N GLY A 11 25.14 -51.17 -27.06
CA GLY A 11 25.00 -51.30 -25.63
C GLY A 11 23.54 -51.18 -25.25
N CYS A 12 22.82 -52.31 -25.16
CA CYS A 12 21.53 -52.40 -24.49
C CYS A 12 21.73 -52.15 -23.00
N GLY A 13 21.17 -51.10 -22.49
CA GLY A 13 20.90 -50.86 -21.09
C GLY A 13 19.44 -50.45 -20.99
N SER A 14 18.59 -51.42 -20.66
CA SER A 14 17.20 -51.16 -20.26
C SER A 14 17.25 -50.61 -18.85
N ASP A 15 17.19 -49.31 -18.73
CA ASP A 15 16.76 -48.65 -17.49
C ASP A 15 15.40 -48.08 -17.75
N ASP A 16 14.38 -48.70 -17.17
CA ASP A 16 13.06 -48.18 -17.04
C ASP A 16 13.13 -46.81 -16.37
N PRO A 17 12.64 -45.72 -16.95
CA PRO A 17 12.43 -44.52 -16.17
C PRO A 17 11.28 -44.80 -15.21
N ASP A 18 11.58 -44.79 -13.91
CA ASP A 18 10.60 -44.69 -12.86
C ASP A 18 9.55 -43.64 -13.27
N PRO A 19 8.25 -43.91 -13.08
CA PRO A 19 7.23 -42.91 -13.30
C PRO A 19 7.49 -41.78 -12.30
N ILE A 20 8.00 -40.66 -12.82
CA ILE A 20 8.05 -39.41 -12.09
C ILE A 20 6.65 -39.23 -11.53
N ALA A 21 6.55 -39.40 -10.21
CA ALA A 21 5.36 -39.02 -9.50
C ALA A 21 5.06 -37.58 -9.88
N GLN A 22 4.02 -37.41 -10.69
CA GLN A 22 3.41 -36.11 -10.88
C GLN A 22 2.98 -35.69 -9.49
N HIS A 23 3.79 -34.86 -8.86
CA HIS A 23 3.30 -33.97 -7.82
C HIS A 23 2.19 -33.15 -8.49
N THR A 24 0.98 -33.65 -8.40
CA THR A 24 -0.17 -32.79 -8.42
C THR A 24 -0.01 -31.91 -7.17
N GLY A 25 0.85 -30.92 -7.30
CA GLY A 25 0.80 -29.79 -6.43
C GLY A 25 -0.62 -29.25 -6.55
N SER A 26 -1.42 -29.50 -5.53
CA SER A 26 -2.60 -28.74 -5.31
C SER A 26 -2.16 -27.30 -5.46
N ASP A 27 -2.58 -26.66 -6.53
CA ASP A 27 -2.65 -25.22 -6.64
C ASP A 27 -3.62 -24.80 -5.52
N ALA A 28 -3.13 -24.85 -4.29
CA ALA A 28 -3.68 -24.04 -3.24
C ALA A 28 -3.47 -22.63 -3.76
N GLY A 29 -4.53 -22.10 -4.38
CA GLY A 29 -4.51 -20.78 -4.97
C GLY A 29 -3.77 -19.87 -4.00
N MET A 30 -2.62 -19.36 -4.40
CA MET A 30 -1.94 -18.28 -3.71
C MET A 30 -2.90 -17.11 -3.79
N THR A 31 -3.85 -17.10 -2.87
CA THR A 31 -4.63 -15.90 -2.58
C THR A 31 -3.58 -14.87 -2.18
N ASP A 32 -3.47 -13.80 -2.93
CA ASP A 32 -2.58 -12.70 -2.60
C ASP A 32 -2.83 -12.37 -1.13
N PRO A 33 -1.86 -12.60 -0.21
CA PRO A 33 -2.07 -12.44 1.21
C PRO A 33 -2.48 -11.01 1.57
N SER A 34 -2.28 -10.06 0.67
CA SER A 34 -2.70 -8.66 0.84
C SER A 34 -4.21 -8.46 0.71
N VAL A 35 -4.92 -9.32 -0.03
CA VAL A 35 -6.36 -9.15 -0.30
C VAL A 35 -7.22 -9.39 0.94
N GLY A 36 -6.74 -10.19 1.88
CA GLY A 36 -7.47 -10.53 3.11
C GLY A 36 -6.88 -9.95 4.40
N ASP A 37 -5.81 -9.15 4.34
CA ASP A 37 -5.16 -8.60 5.54
C ASP A 37 -5.58 -7.15 5.79
N PRO A 38 -6.34 -6.86 6.88
CA PRO A 38 -6.79 -5.52 7.20
C PRO A 38 -5.64 -4.54 7.49
N GLY A 39 -4.52 -5.02 8.02
CA GLY A 39 -3.33 -4.23 8.29
C GLY A 39 -2.68 -3.73 7.00
N VAL A 40 -2.53 -4.62 6.00
CA VAL A 40 -1.94 -4.27 4.70
C VAL A 40 -2.80 -3.25 3.96
N ILE A 41 -4.12 -3.43 3.96
CA ILE A 41 -5.06 -2.49 3.32
C ILE A 41 -5.00 -1.12 4.01
N ALA A 42 -5.08 -1.08 5.33
CA ALA A 42 -4.99 0.16 6.10
C ALA A 42 -3.64 0.88 5.88
N GLN A 43 -2.53 0.14 5.83
CA GLN A 43 -1.20 0.69 5.57
C GLN A 43 -1.10 1.29 4.17
N GLY A 44 -1.61 0.58 3.15
CA GLY A 44 -1.61 1.04 1.77
C GLY A 44 -2.40 2.33 1.60
N VAL A 45 -3.64 2.37 2.09
CA VAL A 45 -4.50 3.54 2.07
C VAL A 45 -3.87 4.71 2.83
N SER A 46 -3.35 4.47 4.04
CA SER A 46 -2.71 5.50 4.87
C SER A 46 -1.48 6.10 4.21
N ARG A 47 -0.63 5.28 3.58
CA ARG A 47 0.56 5.76 2.89
C ARG A 47 0.22 6.70 1.74
N ILE A 48 -0.83 6.40 0.97
CA ILE A 48 -1.24 7.25 -0.16
C ILE A 48 -1.89 8.54 0.34
N LEU A 49 -2.70 8.48 1.41
CA LEU A 49 -3.31 9.65 2.04
C LEU A 49 -2.29 10.57 2.74
N LEU A 50 -1.13 10.04 3.12
CA LEU A 50 -0.03 10.81 3.74
C LEU A 50 1.03 11.25 2.73
N THR A 51 0.97 10.79 1.48
CA THR A 51 1.89 11.19 0.41
C THR A 51 1.20 12.20 -0.49
N TRP A 52 1.73 13.44 -0.57
CA TRP A 52 1.08 14.53 -1.27
C TRP A 52 1.98 15.15 -2.34
N ASN A 53 1.35 15.48 -3.47
CA ASN A 53 1.91 16.39 -4.46
C ASN A 53 0.93 17.57 -4.61
N PRO A 54 1.12 18.69 -3.89
CA PRO A 54 0.22 19.83 -3.95
C PRO A 54 0.09 20.47 -5.34
N ALA A 55 1.07 20.29 -6.22
CA ALA A 55 0.99 20.76 -7.59
C ALA A 55 -0.07 20.00 -8.41
N GLU A 56 -0.25 18.71 -8.13
CA GLU A 56 -1.15 17.81 -8.86
C GLU A 56 -2.47 17.54 -8.14
N ARG A 57 -2.53 17.73 -6.82
CA ARG A 57 -3.68 17.40 -5.97
C ARG A 57 -4.33 18.66 -5.39
N SER A 58 -5.64 18.64 -5.26
CA SER A 58 -6.41 19.72 -4.63
C SER A 58 -6.44 19.66 -3.10
N SER A 59 -6.22 18.46 -2.53
CA SER A 59 -6.19 18.21 -1.09
C SER A 59 -5.54 16.85 -0.78
N PRO A 60 -5.29 16.52 0.50
CA PRO A 60 -4.86 15.18 0.90
C PRO A 60 -5.78 14.03 0.48
N TYR A 61 -7.06 14.31 0.26
CA TYR A 61 -8.10 13.35 -0.10
C TYR A 61 -8.31 13.19 -1.62
N ASP A 62 -7.61 13.99 -2.43
CA ASP A 62 -7.61 13.87 -3.88
C ASP A 62 -6.66 12.71 -4.27
N VAL A 63 -7.19 11.50 -4.25
CA VAL A 63 -6.45 10.25 -4.42
C VAL A 63 -6.96 9.46 -5.62
N PRO A 64 -6.16 8.51 -6.17
CA PRO A 64 -6.59 7.64 -7.25
C PRO A 64 -7.82 6.79 -6.87
N GLU A 65 -8.66 6.47 -7.87
CA GLU A 65 -9.86 5.64 -7.70
C GLU A 65 -9.54 4.27 -7.08
N SER A 66 -8.37 3.71 -7.36
CA SER A 66 -7.91 2.45 -6.74
C SER A 66 -7.83 2.51 -5.20
N VAL A 67 -7.62 3.69 -4.64
CA VAL A 67 -7.66 3.92 -3.18
C VAL A 67 -9.10 4.15 -2.72
N ALA A 68 -9.86 4.93 -3.48
CA ALA A 68 -11.26 5.20 -3.19
C ALA A 68 -12.09 3.92 -3.06
N THR A 69 -11.84 2.91 -3.91
CA THR A 69 -12.50 1.60 -3.84
C THR A 69 -12.17 0.78 -2.59
N GLN A 70 -11.09 1.11 -1.90
CA GLN A 70 -10.68 0.47 -0.64
C GLN A 70 -11.17 1.25 0.60
N THR A 71 -12.04 2.22 0.41
CA THR A 71 -12.55 3.08 1.49
C THR A 71 -14.06 3.08 1.54
N SER A 72 -14.62 3.31 2.73
CA SER A 72 -16.05 3.43 3.01
C SER A 72 -16.30 4.55 4.03
N GLY A 73 -17.52 4.70 4.49
CA GLY A 73 -17.93 5.57 5.58
C GLY A 73 -17.45 7.02 5.47
N THR A 74 -16.91 7.53 6.56
CA THR A 74 -16.45 8.92 6.67
C THR A 74 -15.27 9.21 5.74
N LEU A 75 -14.33 8.27 5.63
CA LEU A 75 -13.16 8.45 4.77
C LEU A 75 -13.55 8.54 3.29
N ARG A 76 -14.47 7.68 2.84
CA ARG A 76 -14.99 7.72 1.48
C ARG A 76 -15.65 9.05 1.14
N GLN A 77 -16.43 9.63 2.06
CA GLN A 77 -17.08 10.93 1.86
C GLN A 77 -16.06 12.07 1.66
N LEU A 78 -14.93 12.04 2.34
CA LEU A 78 -13.84 13.02 2.16
C LEU A 78 -13.17 12.86 0.79
N ILE A 79 -12.96 11.62 0.35
CA ILE A 79 -12.36 11.29 -0.95
C ILE A 79 -13.30 11.65 -2.11
N ASP A 80 -14.60 11.39 -2.00
CA ASP A 80 -15.59 11.74 -3.02
C ASP A 80 -15.80 13.25 -3.15
N ASN A 81 -15.43 14.03 -2.13
CA ASN A 81 -15.51 15.48 -2.14
C ASN A 81 -14.22 16.16 -1.62
N PRO A 82 -13.09 15.99 -2.34
CA PRO A 82 -11.77 16.43 -1.88
C PRO A 82 -11.62 17.96 -1.76
N THR A 83 -12.52 18.72 -2.34
CA THR A 83 -12.58 20.19 -2.21
C THR A 83 -13.73 20.67 -1.32
N GLY A 84 -14.45 19.74 -0.69
CA GLY A 84 -15.53 20.02 0.24
C GLY A 84 -15.07 20.74 1.51
N LYS A 85 -16.03 21.20 2.31
CA LYS A 85 -15.75 21.96 3.55
C LYS A 85 -14.89 21.15 4.53
N ASP A 86 -15.18 19.87 4.69
CA ASP A 86 -14.48 19.00 5.65
C ASP A 86 -13.07 18.66 5.16
N ALA A 87 -12.90 18.30 3.89
CA ALA A 87 -11.60 18.07 3.29
C ALA A 87 -10.71 19.33 3.34
N ARG A 88 -11.28 20.53 3.13
CA ARG A 88 -10.55 21.80 3.25
C ARG A 88 -10.13 22.11 4.67
N ARG A 89 -10.92 21.75 5.68
CA ARG A 89 -10.55 21.92 7.09
C ARG A 89 -9.31 21.12 7.44
N ASP A 90 -9.18 19.92 6.87
CA ASP A 90 -8.07 19.02 7.15
C ASP A 90 -6.87 19.24 6.21
N THR A 91 -7.03 20.09 5.17
CA THR A 91 -5.92 20.47 4.28
C THR A 91 -4.95 21.39 5.03
N PRO A 92 -3.64 21.06 5.05
CA PRO A 92 -2.64 21.86 5.74
C PRO A 92 -2.61 23.33 5.26
N ARG A 93 -2.44 24.27 6.17
CA ARG A 93 -2.38 25.70 5.84
C ARG A 93 -1.33 26.07 4.80
N PRO A 94 -0.08 25.50 4.81
CA PRO A 94 0.95 25.82 3.84
C PRO A 94 0.77 25.11 2.48
N TRP A 95 -0.38 24.47 2.20
CA TRP A 95 -0.61 23.73 0.96
C TRP A 95 -0.32 24.54 -0.32
N ASN A 96 -0.77 25.79 -0.35
CA ASN A 96 -0.53 26.68 -1.50
C ASN A 96 0.92 27.12 -1.61
N ASP A 97 1.62 27.29 -0.49
CA ASP A 97 3.04 27.64 -0.48
C ASP A 97 3.87 26.45 -1.00
N TRP A 98 3.53 25.23 -0.60
CA TRP A 98 4.16 24.01 -1.13
C TRP A 98 3.89 23.83 -2.61
N LYS A 99 2.66 24.09 -3.05
CA LYS A 99 2.30 24.08 -4.46
C LYS A 99 3.14 25.09 -5.28
N ALA A 100 3.29 26.31 -4.78
CA ALA A 100 4.06 27.35 -5.43
C ALA A 100 5.57 27.06 -5.47
N ALA A 101 6.06 26.29 -4.47
CA ALA A 101 7.46 25.87 -4.37
C ALA A 101 7.75 24.54 -5.08
N ASP A 102 6.75 23.93 -5.74
CA ASP A 102 6.83 22.59 -6.33
C ASP A 102 7.36 21.53 -5.35
N ALA A 103 6.97 21.69 -4.07
CA ALA A 103 7.37 20.79 -3.00
C ALA A 103 6.46 19.59 -2.93
N THR A 104 7.01 18.44 -2.54
CA THR A 104 6.28 17.18 -2.33
C THR A 104 6.40 16.71 -0.89
N ILE A 105 5.42 15.95 -0.44
CA ILE A 105 5.42 15.34 0.88
C ILE A 105 5.41 13.82 0.74
N ALA A 106 6.49 13.19 1.19
CA ALA A 106 6.61 11.73 1.23
C ALA A 106 6.08 11.21 2.56
N GLY A 107 5.09 10.31 2.51
CA GLY A 107 4.51 9.63 3.66
C GLY A 107 5.15 8.26 3.88
N PHE A 108 5.70 8.05 5.07
CA PHE A 108 6.22 6.77 5.54
C PHE A 108 5.30 6.26 6.64
N VAL A 109 4.87 5.00 6.52
CA VAL A 109 3.96 4.35 7.48
C VAL A 109 4.63 3.07 7.97
N ASP A 110 4.69 2.93 9.28
CA ASP A 110 5.31 1.79 9.94
C ASP A 110 4.46 0.50 9.80
N THR A 111 4.99 -0.61 10.28
CA THR A 111 4.27 -1.88 10.35
C THR A 111 2.97 -1.73 11.15
N PRO A 112 1.84 -2.23 10.65
CA PRO A 112 0.56 -2.14 11.32
C PRO A 112 0.49 -3.03 12.56
N GLU A 113 -0.15 -2.53 13.62
CA GLU A 113 -0.64 -3.29 14.75
C GLU A 113 -2.16 -3.40 14.62
N VAL A 114 -2.67 -4.63 14.51
CA VAL A 114 -4.09 -4.91 14.29
C VAL A 114 -4.72 -5.41 15.59
N THR A 115 -5.81 -4.78 16.02
CA THR A 115 -6.60 -5.17 17.18
C THR A 115 -8.03 -5.49 16.74
N GLU A 116 -8.61 -6.56 17.29
CA GLU A 116 -10.00 -6.92 17.05
C GLU A 116 -10.95 -5.98 17.81
N ASP A 117 -12.01 -5.54 17.13
CA ASP A 117 -13.07 -4.71 17.68
C ASP A 117 -14.42 -5.23 17.15
N GLY A 118 -14.90 -6.33 17.73
CA GLY A 118 -16.03 -7.08 17.19
C GLY A 118 -15.73 -7.64 15.80
N ASP A 119 -16.61 -7.34 14.84
CA ASP A 119 -16.41 -7.72 13.44
C ASP A 119 -15.41 -6.82 12.72
N ASN A 120 -15.09 -5.67 13.32
CA ASN A 120 -14.16 -4.68 12.75
C ASN A 120 -12.73 -4.95 13.22
N ARG A 121 -11.79 -4.18 12.65
CA ARG A 121 -10.40 -4.14 13.10
C ARG A 121 -9.98 -2.69 13.32
N THR A 122 -9.29 -2.44 14.40
CA THR A 122 -8.57 -1.18 14.62
C THR A 122 -7.11 -1.41 14.26
N VAL A 123 -6.60 -0.65 13.31
CA VAL A 123 -5.22 -0.72 12.85
C VAL A 123 -4.48 0.52 13.28
N THR A 124 -3.43 0.34 14.08
CA THR A 124 -2.58 1.42 14.60
C THR A 124 -1.21 1.36 13.94
N MET A 125 -0.73 2.48 13.43
CA MET A 125 0.55 2.58 12.71
C MET A 125 1.26 3.89 13.07
N GLY A 126 2.58 3.84 13.28
CA GLY A 126 3.39 5.04 13.29
C GLY A 126 3.48 5.65 11.89
N PHE A 127 3.67 6.97 11.82
CA PHE A 127 3.96 7.62 10.55
C PHE A 127 4.97 8.75 10.69
N THR A 128 5.65 9.04 9.57
CA THR A 128 6.48 10.22 9.38
C THR A 128 6.17 10.80 8.00
N GLN A 129 6.01 12.11 7.92
CA GLN A 129 5.96 12.85 6.67
C GLN A 129 7.20 13.70 6.50
N ARG A 130 7.84 13.57 5.35
CA ARG A 130 9.00 14.35 4.95
C ARG A 130 8.60 15.32 3.83
N LEU A 131 8.97 16.57 4.00
CA LEU A 131 8.80 17.60 2.98
C LEU A 131 10.09 17.65 2.14
N ASP A 132 9.95 17.51 0.85
CA ASP A 132 11.03 17.48 -0.13
C ASP A 132 10.87 18.64 -1.12
N TYR A 133 11.95 19.38 -1.39
CA TYR A 133 11.99 20.48 -2.34
C TYR A 133 12.81 20.15 -3.59
N PRO A 134 12.54 20.82 -4.74
CA PRO A 134 13.24 20.56 -5.99
C PRO A 134 14.76 20.80 -5.95
N ASP A 135 15.24 21.63 -5.03
CA ASP A 135 16.65 21.89 -4.80
C ASP A 135 17.39 20.75 -4.07
N GLY A 136 16.67 19.67 -3.72
CA GLY A 136 17.18 18.53 -2.99
C GLY A 136 17.17 18.69 -1.46
N SER A 137 16.77 19.84 -0.95
CA SER A 137 16.58 20.02 0.49
C SER A 137 15.36 19.27 1.01
N SER A 138 15.44 18.78 2.23
CA SER A 138 14.31 18.07 2.85
C SER A 138 14.26 18.30 4.36
N SER A 139 13.07 18.19 4.93
CA SER A 139 12.84 18.28 6.36
C SER A 139 11.69 17.38 6.82
N THR A 140 11.70 16.96 8.07
CA THR A 140 10.53 16.30 8.66
C THR A 140 9.43 17.34 8.86
N TYR A 141 8.28 17.10 8.22
CA TYR A 141 7.10 17.95 8.38
C TYR A 141 6.35 17.63 9.65
N ARG A 142 5.97 16.37 9.83
CA ARG A 142 5.28 15.89 11.04
C ARG A 142 5.45 14.39 11.21
N ARG A 143 5.19 13.91 12.43
CA ARG A 143 5.17 12.49 12.78
C ARG A 143 4.11 12.22 13.85
N GLY A 144 3.70 10.96 13.97
CA GLY A 144 2.68 10.59 14.94
C GLY A 144 2.17 9.19 14.74
N THR A 145 0.87 9.01 14.99
CA THR A 145 0.16 7.74 14.88
C THR A 145 -1.07 7.92 14.00
N VAL A 146 -1.26 6.99 13.08
CA VAL A 146 -2.50 6.78 12.34
C VAL A 146 -3.28 5.69 13.05
N ILE A 147 -4.57 5.91 13.24
CA ILE A 147 -5.53 4.91 13.72
C ILE A 147 -6.60 4.78 12.64
N ALA A 148 -6.71 3.60 12.04
CA ALA A 148 -7.70 3.30 11.03
C ALA A 148 -8.73 2.31 11.58
N THR A 149 -10.01 2.57 11.30
CA THR A 149 -11.08 1.60 11.48
C THR A 149 -11.30 0.86 10.17
N VAL A 150 -11.19 -0.45 10.20
CA VAL A 150 -11.31 -1.31 9.03
C VAL A 150 -12.47 -2.26 9.22
N ILE A 151 -13.38 -2.29 8.25
CA ILE A 151 -14.61 -3.09 8.32
C ILE A 151 -14.62 -4.16 7.23
N PRO A 152 -15.32 -5.29 7.43
CA PRO A 152 -15.47 -6.33 6.42
C PRO A 152 -16.17 -5.81 5.16
N ALA A 153 -15.69 -6.23 3.99
CA ALA A 153 -16.29 -5.94 2.68
C ALA A 153 -16.23 -7.19 1.78
N GLY A 154 -17.22 -8.08 1.93
CA GLY A 154 -17.21 -9.39 1.27
C GLY A 154 -16.07 -10.25 1.80
N GLU A 155 -15.19 -10.70 0.91
CA GLU A 155 -14.00 -11.50 1.25
C GLU A 155 -12.77 -10.62 1.59
N SER A 156 -12.92 -9.30 1.60
CA SER A 156 -11.86 -8.33 1.84
C SER A 156 -12.24 -7.36 2.96
N TRP A 157 -11.50 -6.25 3.05
CA TRP A 157 -11.69 -5.19 4.04
C TRP A 157 -11.71 -3.83 3.37
N THR A 158 -12.37 -2.87 4.00
CA THR A 158 -12.33 -1.44 3.61
C THR A 158 -11.97 -0.57 4.81
N VAL A 159 -11.28 0.53 4.56
CA VAL A 159 -10.99 1.55 5.58
C VAL A 159 -12.19 2.49 5.68
N ASP A 160 -12.88 2.45 6.81
CA ASP A 160 -14.10 3.23 7.05
C ASP A 160 -13.81 4.62 7.61
N ASP A 161 -12.86 4.69 8.52
CA ASP A 161 -12.41 5.93 9.15
C ASP A 161 -10.91 5.92 9.35
N LEU A 162 -10.31 7.11 9.37
CA LEU A 162 -8.89 7.30 9.61
C LEU A 162 -8.66 8.56 10.43
N SER A 163 -8.03 8.41 11.57
CA SER A 163 -7.64 9.51 12.44
C SER A 163 -6.14 9.61 12.59
N ILE A 164 -5.63 10.85 12.65
CA ILE A 164 -4.21 11.16 12.78
C ILE A 164 -3.97 11.84 14.12
N ARG A 165 -3.04 11.30 14.90
CA ARG A 165 -2.57 11.89 16.16
C ARG A 165 -1.11 12.31 15.98
N GLU A 166 -0.89 13.61 15.90
CA GLU A 166 0.47 14.15 15.80
C GLU A 166 1.22 14.03 17.12
N ARG A 167 2.48 13.63 17.04
CA ARG A 167 3.40 13.69 18.19
C ARG A 167 3.93 15.11 18.27
N LYS A 168 3.61 15.82 19.35
CA LYS A 168 4.29 17.07 19.69
C LYS A 168 5.64 16.70 20.29
N ASP A 169 6.71 17.03 19.58
CA ASP A 169 8.04 16.96 20.19
C ASP A 169 8.06 18.01 21.30
N LYS A 170 8.42 17.59 22.52
CA LYS A 170 8.69 18.54 23.58
C LYS A 170 10.00 19.24 23.24
N GLU A 171 9.93 20.52 22.91
CA GLU A 171 11.10 21.41 22.91
C GLU A 171 11.77 21.42 24.27
#